data_4968ab222a7754eebb4d75ecd6a956a9
#
_entry.id   4968ab222a7754eebb4d75ecd6a956a9
#
_cell.length_a   1.000
_cell.length_b   1.000
_cell.length_c   1.000
_cell.angle_alpha   90.00
_cell.angle_beta   90.00
_cell.angle_gamma   90.00
#
_symmetry.space_group_name_H-M   'P 1'
#
loop_
_entity.id
_entity.type
_entity.pdbx_description
1 polymer ?
#
loop_
_entity_poly.entity_id
_entity_poly.type
_entity_poly.pdbx_seq_one_letter_code
_entity_poly.pdbx_strand_id
1 'polypeptide(L)'
;MESLDGEPEQVAEAAAHLKLSYVVITSVNRDELVDGGASHFARTIRAVRRRLPAAKVEVLTPDFKGNHTALHTVLDAAPDTFNHNVETVPRLYPTARPQADYKQSLDVLREARRYSPRALTKSGFMVGLGERPNEVHRLLEDLREHAVDVVTIGQYLQPTRAHLPVEEYVHPEVFEKYKEYGENLAFRAVFAGPLVRSSFMAEMVKETADRGLRIEGGGSRIEH
;
A
#
# COMPACT_ATOMS: atom_id res chain seq x y z
N MET A 1 16.42 -8.29 25.71
CA MET A 1 15.33 -7.84 24.82
C MET A 1 15.30 -6.33 24.98
N GLU A 2 15.88 -5.59 24.05
CA GLU A 2 15.85 -4.12 24.08
C GLU A 2 14.39 -3.66 24.07
N SER A 3 14.08 -2.69 24.91
CA SER A 3 12.74 -2.10 25.01
C SER A 3 12.39 -1.44 23.69
N LEU A 4 11.32 -1.89 23.03
CA LEU A 4 10.76 -1.28 21.80
C LEU A 4 10.22 0.15 22.05
N ASP A 5 10.30 0.64 23.29
CA ASP A 5 9.71 1.93 23.66
C ASP A 5 10.42 3.15 23.04
N GLY A 6 11.71 3.04 22.74
CA GLY A 6 12.48 4.10 22.06
C GLY A 6 12.54 4.02 20.54
N GLU A 7 12.05 2.94 19.93
CA GLU A 7 12.14 2.74 18.48
C GLU A 7 11.43 3.82 17.65
N PRO A 8 10.22 4.31 18.00
CA PRO A 8 9.56 5.38 17.26
C PRO A 8 10.39 6.66 17.13
N GLU A 9 11.05 7.06 18.22
CA GLU A 9 11.93 8.25 18.25
C GLU A 9 13.20 8.02 17.45
N GLN A 10 13.78 6.82 17.48
CA GLN A 10 14.98 6.46 16.70
C GLN A 10 14.67 6.48 15.19
N VAL A 11 13.50 5.93 14.77
CA VAL A 11 13.03 5.99 13.37
C VAL A 11 12.85 7.44 12.93
N ALA A 12 12.23 8.27 13.77
CA ALA A 12 12.01 9.68 13.47
C ALA A 12 13.33 10.47 13.37
N GLU A 13 14.31 10.16 14.23
CA GLU A 13 15.64 10.77 14.21
C GLU A 13 16.42 10.35 12.95
N ALA A 14 16.39 9.07 12.59
CA ALA A 14 17.01 8.57 11.36
C ALA A 14 16.40 9.23 10.11
N ALA A 15 15.08 9.31 10.04
CA ALA A 15 14.38 9.99 8.94
C ALA A 15 14.76 11.47 8.85
N ALA A 16 14.91 12.16 9.99
CA ALA A 16 15.32 13.56 10.04
C ALA A 16 16.78 13.75 9.63
N HIS A 17 17.67 12.86 10.07
CA HIS A 17 19.08 12.86 9.67
C HIS A 17 19.25 12.73 8.16
N LEU A 18 18.44 11.85 7.54
CA LEU A 18 18.39 11.63 6.10
C LEU A 18 17.61 12.74 5.35
N LYS A 19 17.01 13.70 6.05
CA LYS A 19 16.20 14.80 5.48
C LYS A 19 15.10 14.32 4.54
N LEU A 20 14.42 13.24 4.91
CA LEU A 20 13.39 12.63 4.06
C LEU A 20 12.17 13.54 3.93
N SER A 21 11.69 13.69 2.70
CA SER A 21 10.41 14.36 2.38
C SER A 21 9.23 13.39 2.36
N TYR A 22 9.53 12.09 2.24
CA TYR A 22 8.57 10.99 2.25
C TYR A 22 9.13 9.82 3.06
N VAL A 23 8.34 9.30 4.00
CA VAL A 23 8.74 8.22 4.90
C VAL A 23 7.76 7.06 4.76
N VAL A 24 8.26 5.88 4.38
CA VAL A 24 7.46 4.64 4.37
C VAL A 24 7.80 3.84 5.61
N ILE A 25 6.79 3.58 6.44
CA ILE A 25 6.91 2.80 7.67
C ILE A 25 6.28 1.43 7.42
N THR A 26 7.03 0.37 7.67
CA THR A 26 6.54 -1.00 7.62
C THR A 26 7.05 -1.79 8.81
N SER A 27 6.41 -2.91 9.11
CA SER A 27 6.87 -3.85 10.12
C SER A 27 6.71 -5.29 9.64
N VAL A 28 7.38 -6.23 10.31
CA VAL A 28 6.99 -7.65 10.24
C VAL A 28 5.63 -7.84 10.90
N ASN A 29 4.94 -8.94 10.57
CA ASN A 29 3.71 -9.31 11.28
C ASN A 29 3.96 -9.46 12.77
N ARG A 30 3.07 -8.90 13.57
CA ARG A 30 3.11 -8.89 15.03
C ARG A 30 1.86 -9.58 15.58
N ASP A 31 1.60 -10.78 15.08
CA ASP A 31 0.43 -11.59 15.43
C ASP A 31 0.37 -12.01 16.90
N GLU A 32 1.50 -11.91 17.59
CA GLU A 32 1.62 -12.12 19.04
C GLU A 32 1.09 -10.94 19.87
N LEU A 33 0.92 -9.76 19.24
CA LEU A 33 0.36 -8.58 19.91
C LEU A 33 -1.17 -8.52 19.72
N VAL A 34 -1.89 -8.12 20.73
CA VAL A 34 -3.35 -8.02 20.73
C VAL A 34 -3.85 -7.06 19.63
N ASP A 35 -3.10 -6.00 19.36
CA ASP A 35 -3.40 -4.99 18.34
C ASP A 35 -2.60 -5.17 17.04
N GLY A 36 -1.91 -6.29 16.86
CA GLY A 36 -1.09 -6.54 15.68
C GLY A 36 0.01 -5.50 15.45
N GLY A 37 0.40 -4.74 16.47
CA GLY A 37 1.39 -3.67 16.39
C GLY A 37 0.83 -2.28 16.00
N ALA A 38 -0.48 -2.12 15.93
CA ALA A 38 -1.12 -0.86 15.51
C ALA A 38 -0.73 0.34 16.38
N SER A 39 -0.65 0.17 17.70
CA SER A 39 -0.18 1.22 18.63
C SER A 39 1.26 1.65 18.35
N HIS A 40 2.11 0.70 17.93
CA HIS A 40 3.48 1.00 17.57
C HIS A 40 3.57 1.81 16.28
N PHE A 41 2.81 1.43 15.23
CA PHE A 41 2.66 2.24 14.02
C PHE A 41 2.22 3.67 14.36
N ALA A 42 1.17 3.81 15.17
CA ALA A 42 0.64 5.13 15.54
C ALA A 42 1.67 6.00 16.29
N ARG A 43 2.45 5.42 17.21
CA ARG A 43 3.55 6.13 17.91
C ARG A 43 4.63 6.58 16.91
N THR A 44 5.01 5.70 15.98
CA THR A 44 6.06 5.99 14.97
C THR A 44 5.62 7.10 14.02
N ILE A 45 4.38 7.07 13.52
CA ILE A 45 3.82 8.14 12.69
C ILE A 45 3.89 9.48 13.44
N ARG A 46 3.43 9.52 14.69
CA ARG A 46 3.43 10.73 15.51
C ARG A 46 4.85 11.24 15.79
N ALA A 47 5.82 10.36 16.02
CA ALA A 47 7.22 10.72 16.21
C ALA A 47 7.82 11.34 14.94
N VAL A 48 7.61 10.72 13.76
CA VAL A 48 8.04 11.27 12.47
C VAL A 48 7.41 12.63 12.22
N ARG A 49 6.11 12.80 12.44
CA ARG A 49 5.42 14.08 12.23
C ARG A 49 5.92 15.19 13.16
N ARG A 50 6.28 14.89 14.41
CA ARG A 50 6.90 15.88 15.31
C ARG A 50 8.25 16.34 14.80
N ARG A 51 9.04 15.43 14.26
CA ARG A 51 10.43 15.70 13.84
C ARG A 51 10.50 16.30 12.43
N LEU A 52 9.60 15.86 11.53
CA LEU A 52 9.52 16.23 10.12
C LEU A 52 8.08 16.64 9.75
N PRO A 53 7.59 17.81 10.20
CA PRO A 53 6.19 18.21 10.00
C PRO A 53 5.76 18.30 8.53
N ALA A 54 6.71 18.58 7.62
CA ALA A 54 6.44 18.69 6.17
C ALA A 54 6.55 17.36 5.42
N ALA A 55 7.14 16.32 6.03
CA ALA A 55 7.28 15.03 5.39
C ALA A 55 5.94 14.30 5.29
N LYS A 56 5.74 13.59 4.18
CA LYS A 56 4.62 12.69 4.00
C LYS A 56 4.94 11.34 4.64
N VAL A 57 3.92 10.71 5.21
CA VAL A 57 4.05 9.42 5.89
C VAL A 57 3.12 8.40 5.23
N GLU A 58 3.71 7.35 4.69
CA GLU A 58 3.02 6.14 4.24
C GLU A 58 3.22 5.03 5.26
N VAL A 59 2.19 4.24 5.51
CA VAL A 59 2.30 3.02 6.31
C VAL A 59 1.95 1.81 5.46
N LEU A 60 2.80 0.79 5.46
CA LEU A 60 2.50 -0.53 4.91
C LEU A 60 2.22 -1.47 6.08
N THR A 61 0.94 -1.81 6.26
CA THR A 61 0.46 -2.54 7.42
C THR A 61 0.04 -3.98 7.09
N PRO A 62 0.01 -4.89 8.08
CA PRO A 62 -0.75 -6.13 7.98
C PRO A 62 -2.25 -5.83 7.93
N ASP A 63 -3.07 -6.88 7.74
CA ASP A 63 -4.52 -6.80 7.77
C ASP A 63 -5.13 -6.73 9.19
N PHE A 64 -4.27 -6.75 10.22
CA PHE A 64 -4.65 -6.79 11.64
C PHE A 64 -5.66 -7.91 11.97
N LYS A 65 -5.70 -8.99 11.18
CA LYS A 65 -6.70 -10.08 11.30
C LYS A 65 -8.15 -9.54 11.30
N GLY A 66 -8.41 -8.47 10.55
CA GLY A 66 -9.72 -7.81 10.47
C GLY A 66 -10.10 -6.99 11.71
N ASN A 67 -9.17 -6.71 12.63
CA ASN A 67 -9.42 -5.88 13.80
C ASN A 67 -9.52 -4.40 13.41
N HIS A 68 -10.75 -3.91 13.22
CA HIS A 68 -11.01 -2.51 12.86
C HIS A 68 -10.52 -1.52 13.92
N THR A 69 -10.54 -1.87 15.22
CA THR A 69 -10.00 -0.98 16.27
C THR A 69 -8.51 -0.76 16.11
N ALA A 70 -7.76 -1.81 15.77
CA ALA A 70 -6.34 -1.71 15.47
C ALA A 70 -6.11 -0.84 14.21
N LEU A 71 -6.86 -1.07 13.13
CA LEU A 71 -6.81 -0.25 11.92
C LEU A 71 -7.08 1.23 12.23
N HIS A 72 -8.15 1.53 12.97
CA HIS A 72 -8.50 2.91 13.35
C HIS A 72 -7.40 3.57 14.19
N THR A 73 -6.74 2.83 15.09
CA THR A 73 -5.60 3.32 15.88
C THR A 73 -4.46 3.85 14.99
N VAL A 74 -4.17 3.16 13.89
CA VAL A 74 -3.18 3.61 12.90
C VAL A 74 -3.67 4.85 12.15
N LEU A 75 -4.93 4.83 11.69
CA LEU A 75 -5.52 5.91 10.90
C LEU A 75 -5.71 7.20 11.71
N ASP A 76 -5.97 7.11 13.02
CA ASP A 76 -6.03 8.25 13.96
C ASP A 76 -4.67 8.96 14.11
N ALA A 77 -3.56 8.29 13.80
CA ALA A 77 -2.26 8.93 13.70
C ALA A 77 -2.07 9.73 12.41
N ALA A 78 -3.09 9.72 11.53
CA ALA A 78 -3.19 10.49 10.29
C ALA A 78 -2.02 10.26 9.32
N PRO A 79 -1.75 9.02 8.85
CA PRO A 79 -0.84 8.81 7.74
C PRO A 79 -1.39 9.50 6.47
N ASP A 80 -0.50 9.93 5.57
CA ASP A 80 -0.90 10.49 4.27
C ASP A 80 -1.33 9.39 3.31
N THR A 81 -0.72 8.20 3.42
CA THR A 81 -1.05 7.02 2.62
C THR A 81 -1.15 5.80 3.51
N PHE A 82 -2.27 5.10 3.41
CA PHE A 82 -2.48 3.77 3.99
C PHE A 82 -2.28 2.72 2.92
N ASN A 83 -1.33 1.83 3.12
CA ASN A 83 -0.98 0.75 2.20
C ASN A 83 -1.17 -0.62 2.87
N HIS A 84 -1.88 -1.50 2.18
CA HIS A 84 -1.97 -2.92 2.50
C HIS A 84 -1.93 -3.72 1.21
N ASN A 85 -0.93 -4.59 1.06
CA ASN A 85 -0.74 -5.37 -0.17
C ASN A 85 -1.64 -6.61 -0.19
N VAL A 86 -2.29 -6.86 -1.33
CA VAL A 86 -2.98 -8.14 -1.60
C VAL A 86 -2.05 -9.22 -2.13
N GLU A 87 -0.85 -8.87 -2.58
CA GLU A 87 0.29 -9.68 -3.00
C GLU A 87 0.07 -10.55 -4.24
N THR A 88 -1.09 -11.18 -4.45
CA THR A 88 -1.37 -12.03 -5.60
C THR A 88 -2.89 -12.19 -5.82
N VAL A 89 -3.27 -12.90 -6.89
CA VAL A 89 -4.67 -13.20 -7.24
C VAL A 89 -5.31 -14.23 -6.29
N PRO A 90 -6.64 -14.21 -6.08
CA PRO A 90 -7.35 -15.08 -5.12
C PRO A 90 -7.02 -16.56 -5.23
N ARG A 91 -6.92 -17.11 -6.46
CA ARG A 91 -6.63 -18.53 -6.69
C ARG A 91 -5.30 -18.98 -6.09
N LEU A 92 -4.32 -18.07 -6.01
CA LEU A 92 -2.98 -18.39 -5.52
C LEU A 92 -2.81 -18.17 -4.00
N TYR A 93 -3.82 -17.59 -3.31
CA TYR A 93 -3.74 -17.37 -1.86
C TYR A 93 -3.42 -18.63 -1.05
N PRO A 94 -4.09 -19.80 -1.29
CA PRO A 94 -3.78 -21.00 -0.51
C PRO A 94 -2.32 -21.45 -0.59
N THR A 95 -1.63 -21.11 -1.68
CA THR A 95 -0.24 -21.50 -1.92
C THR A 95 0.75 -20.39 -1.57
N ALA A 96 0.46 -19.16 -1.98
CA ALA A 96 1.37 -18.03 -1.82
C ALA A 96 1.23 -17.33 -0.45
N ARG A 97 0.03 -17.33 0.11
CA ARG A 97 -0.31 -16.66 1.38
C ARG A 97 -1.28 -17.50 2.23
N PRO A 98 -0.90 -18.71 2.65
CA PRO A 98 -1.82 -19.65 3.31
C PRO A 98 -2.41 -19.15 4.64
N GLN A 99 -1.82 -18.11 5.23
CA GLN A 99 -2.28 -17.51 6.50
C GLN A 99 -3.11 -16.23 6.30
N ALA A 100 -3.31 -15.78 5.05
CA ALA A 100 -4.04 -14.56 4.74
C ALA A 100 -5.38 -14.86 4.05
N ASP A 101 -6.31 -13.94 4.18
CA ASP A 101 -7.60 -13.97 3.48
C ASP A 101 -7.71 -12.81 2.49
N TYR A 102 -8.05 -13.12 1.24
CA TYR A 102 -8.17 -12.14 0.17
C TYR A 102 -9.27 -11.11 0.43
N LYS A 103 -10.43 -11.57 0.89
CA LYS A 103 -11.56 -10.70 1.18
C LYS A 103 -11.25 -9.78 2.35
N GLN A 104 -10.62 -10.32 3.40
CA GLN A 104 -10.18 -9.52 4.54
C GLN A 104 -9.19 -8.42 4.11
N SER A 105 -8.25 -8.72 3.20
CA SER A 105 -7.32 -7.73 2.66
C SER A 105 -8.05 -6.60 1.91
N LEU A 106 -9.07 -6.93 1.13
CA LEU A 106 -9.91 -5.94 0.46
C LEU A 106 -10.77 -5.14 1.44
N ASP A 107 -11.35 -5.80 2.45
CA ASP A 107 -12.17 -5.15 3.49
C ASP A 107 -11.37 -4.14 4.31
N VAL A 108 -10.11 -4.44 4.64
CA VAL A 108 -9.19 -3.51 5.33
C VAL A 108 -8.97 -2.24 4.50
N LEU A 109 -8.74 -2.36 3.19
CA LEU A 109 -8.56 -1.22 2.29
C LEU A 109 -9.83 -0.36 2.20
N ARG A 110 -10.99 -0.99 2.03
CA ARG A 110 -12.29 -0.31 1.99
C ARG A 110 -12.58 0.42 3.30
N GLU A 111 -12.35 -0.24 4.44
CA GLU A 111 -12.55 0.36 5.76
C GLU A 111 -11.58 1.51 6.00
N ALA A 112 -10.32 1.40 5.58
CA ALA A 112 -9.35 2.49 5.68
C ALA A 112 -9.82 3.74 4.91
N ARG A 113 -10.32 3.56 3.69
CA ARG A 113 -10.89 4.67 2.90
C ARG A 113 -12.12 5.27 3.57
N ARG A 114 -13.01 4.43 4.10
CA ARG A 114 -14.24 4.88 4.76
C ARG A 114 -13.94 5.70 6.02
N TYR A 115 -13.02 5.21 6.85
CA TYR A 115 -12.68 5.83 8.13
C TYR A 115 -11.82 7.08 7.98
N SER A 116 -10.85 7.06 7.07
CA SER A 116 -9.94 8.18 6.81
C SER A 116 -9.97 8.62 5.33
N PRO A 117 -11.01 9.35 4.89
CA PRO A 117 -11.17 9.76 3.48
C PRO A 117 -10.06 10.66 2.94
N ARG A 118 -9.28 11.28 3.82
CA ARG A 118 -8.16 12.16 3.46
C ARG A 118 -6.88 11.40 3.14
N ALA A 119 -6.71 10.20 3.69
CA ALA A 119 -5.57 9.36 3.38
C ALA A 119 -5.76 8.71 2.01
N LEU A 120 -4.69 8.63 1.22
CA LEU A 120 -4.69 7.79 0.02
C LEU A 120 -4.70 6.33 0.45
N THR A 121 -5.46 5.50 -0.26
CA THR A 121 -5.40 4.05 -0.12
C THR A 121 -4.54 3.46 -1.22
N LYS A 122 -3.64 2.57 -0.83
CA LYS A 122 -2.68 1.95 -1.74
C LYS A 122 -2.66 0.45 -1.54
N SER A 123 -2.46 -0.29 -2.62
CA SER A 123 -2.22 -1.73 -2.57
C SER A 123 -1.19 -2.13 -3.61
N GLY A 124 -0.58 -3.30 -3.41
CA GLY A 124 0.38 -3.85 -4.35
C GLY A 124 0.20 -5.37 -4.48
N PHE A 125 0.61 -5.87 -5.63
CA PHE A 125 0.70 -7.29 -5.89
C PHE A 125 1.85 -7.59 -6.85
N MET A 126 2.21 -8.87 -6.91
CA MET A 126 3.27 -9.38 -7.76
C MET A 126 2.67 -10.28 -8.85
N VAL A 127 3.34 -10.29 -10.00
CA VAL A 127 3.08 -11.20 -11.12
C VAL A 127 4.27 -12.11 -11.36
N GLY A 128 4.04 -13.26 -12.00
CA GLY A 128 5.06 -14.29 -12.23
C GLY A 128 4.98 -15.49 -11.28
N LEU A 129 3.85 -15.64 -10.56
CA LEU A 129 3.52 -16.78 -9.70
C LEU A 129 2.57 -17.78 -10.39
N GLY A 130 2.27 -17.61 -11.72
CA GLY A 130 1.36 -18.44 -12.50
C GLY A 130 -0.08 -17.95 -12.52
N GLU A 131 -0.31 -16.68 -12.25
CA GLU A 131 -1.59 -15.99 -12.47
C GLU A 131 -1.89 -15.84 -13.96
N ARG A 132 -3.18 -15.81 -14.30
CA ARG A 132 -3.63 -15.58 -15.66
C ARG A 132 -3.96 -14.11 -15.89
N PRO A 133 -3.82 -13.55 -17.11
CA PRO A 133 -4.13 -12.15 -17.36
C PRO A 133 -5.53 -11.71 -16.92
N ASN A 134 -6.55 -12.52 -17.14
CA ASN A 134 -7.91 -12.22 -16.70
C ASN A 134 -8.07 -12.22 -15.17
N GLU A 135 -7.25 -12.97 -14.44
CA GLU A 135 -7.23 -12.95 -12.96
C GLU A 135 -6.61 -11.64 -12.45
N VAL A 136 -5.57 -11.12 -13.14
CA VAL A 136 -4.96 -9.82 -12.83
C VAL A 136 -5.95 -8.69 -13.11
N HIS A 137 -6.67 -8.73 -14.24
CA HIS A 137 -7.70 -7.74 -14.54
C HIS A 137 -8.80 -7.74 -13.45
N ARG A 138 -9.28 -8.92 -13.05
CA ARG A 138 -10.29 -9.04 -11.99
C ARG A 138 -9.78 -8.51 -10.65
N LEU A 139 -8.52 -8.78 -10.31
CA LEU A 139 -7.90 -8.23 -9.09
C LEU A 139 -7.86 -6.70 -9.12
N LEU A 140 -7.52 -6.09 -10.27
CA LEU A 140 -7.56 -4.63 -10.43
C LEU A 140 -8.98 -4.08 -10.26
N GLU A 141 -10.00 -4.74 -10.84
CA GLU A 141 -11.41 -4.38 -10.64
C GLU A 141 -11.79 -4.47 -9.15
N ASP A 142 -11.45 -5.57 -8.47
CA ASP A 142 -11.73 -5.76 -7.04
C ASP A 142 -11.08 -4.65 -6.19
N LEU A 143 -9.83 -4.29 -6.46
CA LEU A 143 -9.16 -3.19 -5.76
C LEU A 143 -9.87 -1.85 -6.00
N ARG A 144 -10.32 -1.59 -7.23
CA ARG A 144 -11.04 -0.36 -7.54
C ARG A 144 -12.41 -0.29 -6.88
N GLU A 145 -13.16 -1.41 -6.86
CA GLU A 145 -14.43 -1.55 -6.14
C GLU A 145 -14.28 -1.29 -4.62
N HIS A 146 -13.08 -1.58 -4.06
CA HIS A 146 -12.73 -1.31 -2.65
C HIS A 146 -12.06 0.05 -2.44
N ALA A 147 -12.25 0.97 -3.42
CA ALA A 147 -11.83 2.36 -3.34
C ALA A 147 -10.31 2.57 -3.14
N VAL A 148 -9.49 1.69 -3.70
CA VAL A 148 -8.03 1.87 -3.77
C VAL A 148 -7.70 2.99 -4.76
N ASP A 149 -6.82 3.90 -4.36
CA ASP A 149 -6.37 5.04 -5.18
C ASP A 149 -5.16 4.69 -6.03
N VAL A 150 -4.21 3.95 -5.44
CA VAL A 150 -2.89 3.70 -6.03
C VAL A 150 -2.59 2.22 -6.04
N VAL A 151 -2.09 1.71 -7.17
CA VAL A 151 -1.69 0.30 -7.31
C VAL A 151 -0.23 0.19 -7.75
N THR A 152 0.49 -0.76 -7.16
CA THR A 152 1.83 -1.17 -7.59
C THR A 152 1.82 -2.63 -8.05
N ILE A 153 2.40 -2.89 -9.22
CA ILE A 153 2.49 -4.23 -9.85
C ILE A 153 3.96 -4.52 -10.13
N GLY A 154 4.53 -5.50 -9.43
CA GLY A 154 5.93 -5.88 -9.56
C GLY A 154 6.14 -7.33 -10.00
N GLN A 155 7.34 -7.66 -10.45
CA GLN A 155 7.74 -9.04 -10.69
C GLN A 155 7.99 -9.76 -9.35
N TYR A 156 7.41 -10.95 -9.18
CA TYR A 156 7.80 -11.85 -8.11
C TYR A 156 9.24 -12.34 -8.33
N LEU A 157 10.04 -12.24 -7.28
CA LEU A 157 11.39 -12.80 -7.24
C LEU A 157 11.45 -13.75 -6.04
N GLN A 158 11.92 -14.98 -6.25
CA GLN A 158 12.02 -15.98 -5.20
C GLN A 158 13.07 -15.55 -4.14
N PRO A 159 12.67 -15.24 -2.88
CA PRO A 159 13.61 -14.76 -1.87
C PRO A 159 14.61 -15.83 -1.43
N THR A 160 14.16 -17.07 -1.26
CA THR A 160 15.00 -18.24 -0.96
C THR A 160 14.41 -19.49 -1.60
N ARG A 161 15.17 -20.59 -1.64
CA ARG A 161 14.71 -21.87 -2.21
C ARG A 161 13.50 -22.48 -1.47
N ALA A 162 13.20 -22.02 -0.26
CA ALA A 162 12.02 -22.46 0.51
C ALA A 162 10.72 -21.74 0.08
N HIS A 163 10.82 -20.65 -0.66
CA HIS A 163 9.67 -19.91 -1.21
C HIS A 163 9.24 -20.49 -2.55
N LEU A 164 8.06 -20.11 -3.02
CA LEU A 164 7.55 -20.51 -4.32
C LEU A 164 8.55 -20.17 -5.43
N PRO A 165 8.74 -21.06 -6.42
CA PRO A 165 9.56 -20.74 -7.58
C PRO A 165 8.92 -19.60 -8.38
N VAL A 166 9.74 -18.93 -9.18
CA VAL A 166 9.23 -18.02 -10.22
C VAL A 166 8.70 -18.90 -11.36
N GLU A 167 7.38 -18.78 -11.63
CA GLU A 167 6.75 -19.52 -12.72
C GLU A 167 7.01 -18.85 -14.08
N GLU A 168 7.10 -17.52 -14.08
CA GLU A 168 7.36 -16.73 -15.28
C GLU A 168 8.09 -15.43 -14.94
N TYR A 169 9.09 -15.08 -15.75
CA TYR A 169 9.61 -13.71 -15.82
C TYR A 169 8.80 -12.93 -16.85
N VAL A 170 7.83 -12.18 -16.35
CA VAL A 170 6.84 -11.47 -17.15
C VAL A 170 7.49 -10.39 -18.01
N HIS A 171 7.19 -10.37 -19.32
CA HIS A 171 7.77 -9.41 -20.24
C HIS A 171 7.32 -7.97 -19.90
N PRO A 172 8.20 -6.96 -20.02
CA PRO A 172 7.86 -5.55 -19.70
C PRO A 172 6.59 -5.03 -20.37
N GLU A 173 6.32 -5.41 -21.62
CA GLU A 173 5.08 -5.02 -22.33
C GLU A 173 3.79 -5.51 -21.66
N VAL A 174 3.84 -6.60 -20.89
CA VAL A 174 2.67 -7.09 -20.14
C VAL A 174 2.40 -6.17 -18.96
N PHE A 175 3.43 -5.66 -18.29
CA PHE A 175 3.27 -4.66 -17.24
C PHE A 175 2.64 -3.37 -17.78
N GLU A 176 3.02 -2.92 -18.98
CA GLU A 176 2.39 -1.75 -19.61
C GLU A 176 0.90 -2.00 -19.88
N LYS A 177 0.51 -3.19 -20.34
CA LYS A 177 -0.91 -3.55 -20.53
C LYS A 177 -1.69 -3.55 -19.22
N TYR A 178 -1.11 -4.06 -18.12
CA TYR A 178 -1.76 -4.00 -16.80
C TYR A 178 -1.89 -2.56 -16.30
N LYS A 179 -0.88 -1.73 -16.55
CA LYS A 179 -0.91 -0.31 -16.22
C LYS A 179 -2.03 0.40 -16.98
N GLU A 180 -2.08 0.26 -18.30
CA GLU A 180 -3.13 0.83 -19.16
C GLU A 180 -4.53 0.38 -18.70
N TYR A 181 -4.68 -0.91 -18.37
CA TYR A 181 -5.95 -1.43 -17.86
C TYR A 181 -6.35 -0.76 -16.54
N GLY A 182 -5.42 -0.64 -15.60
CA GLY A 182 -5.68 0.04 -14.33
C GLY A 182 -5.97 1.54 -14.50
N GLU A 183 -5.27 2.24 -15.39
CA GLU A 183 -5.55 3.65 -15.71
C GLU A 183 -6.97 3.82 -16.27
N ASN A 184 -7.44 2.88 -17.10
CA ASN A 184 -8.83 2.87 -17.60
C ASN A 184 -9.87 2.60 -16.50
N LEU A 185 -9.51 1.95 -15.40
CA LEU A 185 -10.35 1.81 -14.21
C LEU A 185 -10.35 3.06 -13.30
N ALA A 186 -9.70 4.14 -13.73
CA ALA A 186 -9.60 5.40 -13.01
C ALA A 186 -8.93 5.28 -11.63
N PHE A 187 -7.90 4.45 -11.47
CA PHE A 187 -6.96 4.60 -10.36
C PHE A 187 -6.25 5.97 -10.48
N ARG A 188 -5.95 6.59 -9.34
CA ARG A 188 -5.18 7.86 -9.35
C ARG A 188 -3.76 7.68 -9.87
N ALA A 189 -3.16 6.51 -9.60
CA ALA A 189 -1.87 6.11 -10.18
C ALA A 189 -1.74 4.60 -10.25
N VAL A 190 -1.11 4.11 -11.31
CA VAL A 190 -0.70 2.71 -11.48
C VAL A 190 0.78 2.68 -11.83
N PHE A 191 1.55 2.01 -10.98
CA PHE A 191 2.97 1.77 -11.21
C PHE A 191 3.16 0.28 -11.51
N ALA A 192 3.58 -0.06 -12.71
CA ALA A 192 3.79 -1.44 -13.12
C ALA A 192 5.15 -1.61 -13.79
N GLY A 193 5.87 -2.67 -13.45
CA GLY A 193 7.16 -2.98 -14.06
C GLY A 193 7.95 -4.00 -13.26
N PRO A 194 8.97 -4.64 -13.88
CA PRO A 194 9.73 -5.71 -13.25
C PRO A 194 10.42 -5.32 -11.94
N LEU A 195 10.84 -4.06 -11.81
CA LEU A 195 11.54 -3.55 -10.64
C LEU A 195 10.64 -2.76 -9.67
N VAL A 196 9.35 -2.67 -9.97
CA VAL A 196 8.39 -1.98 -9.09
C VAL A 196 8.24 -2.77 -7.79
N ARG A 197 8.21 -2.04 -6.67
CA ARG A 197 7.95 -2.53 -5.32
C ARG A 197 6.91 -1.62 -4.66
N SER A 198 6.31 -2.05 -3.55
CA SER A 198 5.30 -1.25 -2.83
C SER A 198 5.80 0.13 -2.40
N SER A 199 7.10 0.29 -2.16
CA SER A 199 7.73 1.58 -1.85
C SER A 199 8.28 2.31 -3.08
N PHE A 200 8.13 1.75 -4.30
CA PHE A 200 8.66 2.34 -5.51
C PHE A 200 8.03 3.70 -5.79
N MET A 201 8.86 4.71 -6.01
CA MET A 201 8.46 6.10 -6.33
C MET A 201 7.35 6.64 -5.41
N ALA A 202 7.38 6.26 -4.12
CA ALA A 202 6.38 6.66 -3.14
C ALA A 202 6.21 8.20 -3.09
N GLU A 203 7.26 8.96 -3.35
CA GLU A 203 7.21 10.42 -3.46
C GLU A 203 6.38 10.91 -4.67
N MET A 204 6.39 10.19 -5.80
CA MET A 204 5.59 10.52 -6.99
C MET A 204 4.10 10.27 -6.80
N VAL A 205 3.69 9.43 -5.86
CA VAL A 205 2.28 9.25 -5.46
C VAL A 205 1.68 10.60 -5.07
N LYS A 206 2.46 11.46 -4.41
CA LYS A 206 2.05 12.81 -4.03
C LYS A 206 1.78 13.70 -5.26
N GLU A 207 2.71 13.75 -6.20
CA GLU A 207 2.59 14.63 -7.38
C GLU A 207 1.41 14.23 -8.27
N THR A 208 1.16 12.94 -8.43
CA THR A 208 0.06 12.42 -9.24
C THR A 208 -1.28 12.64 -8.53
N ALA A 209 -1.34 12.47 -7.22
CA ALA A 209 -2.53 12.76 -6.42
C ALA A 209 -2.90 14.26 -6.44
N ASP A 210 -1.90 15.15 -6.35
CA ASP A 210 -2.09 16.61 -6.40
C ASP A 210 -2.53 17.08 -7.81
N ARG A 211 -2.09 16.40 -8.89
CA ARG A 211 -2.55 16.67 -10.26
C ARG A 211 -4.01 16.25 -10.47
N GLY A 212 -4.43 15.09 -9.95
CA GLY A 212 -5.81 14.62 -10.00
C GLY A 212 -6.79 15.57 -9.30
N LEU A 213 -6.42 16.11 -8.15
CA LEU A 213 -7.23 17.09 -7.42
C LEU A 213 -7.40 18.43 -8.17
N ARG A 214 -6.43 18.83 -9.01
CA ARG A 214 -6.55 20.05 -9.84
C ARG A 214 -7.49 19.90 -11.02
N ILE A 215 -7.70 18.70 -11.53
CA ILE A 215 -8.62 18.43 -12.66
C ILE A 215 -10.07 18.43 -12.16
N GLU A 216 -10.36 17.92 -10.98
CA GLU A 216 -11.70 17.91 -10.38
C GLU A 216 -12.16 19.31 -9.90
N GLY A 217 -11.23 20.22 -9.60
CA GLY A 217 -11.51 21.61 -9.19
C GLY A 217 -11.70 22.62 -10.32
N GLY A 218 -11.50 22.22 -11.59
CA GLY A 218 -11.53 23.09 -12.77
C GLY A 218 -12.86 23.14 -13.57
N GLY A 219 -13.91 22.52 -13.08
CA GLY A 219 -15.21 22.41 -13.74
C GLY A 219 -16.22 23.47 -13.30
N SER A 220 -16.50 24.41 -14.24
CA SER A 220 -17.63 25.34 -14.35
C SER A 220 -17.53 26.73 -13.70
N ARG A 221 -17.01 27.67 -14.50
CA ARG A 221 -17.66 28.97 -14.66
C ARG A 221 -18.16 29.05 -16.09
N ILE A 222 -19.44 28.80 -16.26
CA ILE A 222 -20.19 29.26 -17.44
C ILE A 222 -20.67 30.64 -17.04
N GLU A 223 -20.09 31.68 -17.64
CA GLU A 223 -20.66 33.03 -17.63
C GLU A 223 -21.75 33.10 -18.71
N HIS A 224 -22.92 33.50 -18.28
CA HIS A 224 -24.02 33.96 -19.14
C HIS A 224 -23.90 35.48 -19.40
#